data_4f997aee9414ed9010ac20813654468d
#
_entry.id   4f997aee9414ed9010ac20813654468d
#
_cell.length_a   1.000
_cell.length_b   1.000
_cell.length_c   1.000
_cell.angle_alpha   90.00
_cell.angle_beta   90.00
_cell.angle_gamma   90.00
#
_symmetry.space_group_name_H-M   'P 1'
#
loop_
_entity.id
_entity.type
_entity.pdbx_description
1 polymer ?
#
loop_
_entity_poly.entity_id
_entity_poly.type
_entity_poly.pdbx_seq_one_letter_code
_entity_poly.pdbx_strand_id
1 'polypeptide(L)'
;LFIRAYLHYCVLKSYGECPYVDYTVDPNNLPKFERENVHSIVEKICNDCDNAFSRVPERYLAEQFGRVEKGTCLALKAMARWIAATPLYNGSTLKGDNRNYASEYQRYDPARWDAAAAAAKAVIDFTTNTGEKRYSLYQGADKSNTTNFGNVDESNGKVYTRLWELFSGTARSLDAKKCEWIWFFLQAKTVGYHNDMYPPSSQGQAREVPVQEHVDEYEVIGPDGYGYPIYALKQNHKALYGSLISEQDMAKAYDDGNPYVNRDPRFYRDIIYHGSMFKGKWINTATGADAINAANSTSTGYFTRKYFDGYYTKGMSGNWNFDAPLIRLATIYLVYAEAVTRSKGATPEVY
;
A
#
# COMPACT_ATOMS: atom_id res chain seq x y z
N LEU A 1 1.37 -10.77 22.88
CA LEU A 1 0.01 -10.33 22.53
C LEU A 1 -0.03 -9.75 21.11
N PHE A 2 0.61 -8.62 20.83
CA PHE A 2 0.52 -7.98 19.51
C PHE A 2 0.96 -8.90 18.36
N ILE A 3 2.09 -9.60 18.47
CA ILE A 3 2.55 -10.53 17.41
C ILE A 3 1.52 -11.65 17.21
N ARG A 4 0.91 -12.16 18.28
CA ARG A 4 -0.19 -13.12 18.18
C ARG A 4 -1.36 -12.55 17.39
N ALA A 5 -1.82 -11.35 17.75
CA ALA A 5 -2.88 -10.64 17.03
C ALA A 5 -2.55 -10.47 15.55
N TYR A 6 -1.33 -10.04 15.24
CA TYR A 6 -0.89 -9.82 13.86
C TYR A 6 -0.82 -11.12 13.05
N LEU A 7 -0.31 -12.19 13.61
CA LEU A 7 -0.24 -13.48 12.91
C LEU A 7 -1.65 -14.00 12.62
N HIS A 8 -2.59 -13.91 13.58
CA HIS A 8 -3.99 -14.28 13.32
C HIS A 8 -4.65 -13.35 12.31
N TYR A 9 -4.33 -12.04 12.32
CA TYR A 9 -4.78 -11.12 11.28
C TYR A 9 -4.28 -11.52 9.88
N CYS A 10 -3.02 -11.97 9.75
CA CYS A 10 -2.49 -12.46 8.49
C CYS A 10 -3.21 -13.73 8.02
N VAL A 11 -3.45 -14.69 8.93
CA VAL A 11 -4.20 -15.91 8.61
C VAL A 11 -5.64 -15.58 8.23
N LEU A 12 -6.33 -14.74 9.02
CA LEU A 12 -7.68 -14.25 8.74
C LEU A 12 -7.78 -13.62 7.35
N LYS A 13 -6.84 -12.73 7.01
CA LYS A 13 -6.83 -12.05 5.71
C LYS A 13 -6.67 -13.01 4.53
N SER A 14 -5.93 -14.09 4.71
CA SER A 14 -5.61 -15.05 3.65
C SER A 14 -6.61 -16.19 3.53
N TYR A 15 -7.21 -16.62 4.63
CA TYR A 15 -8.01 -17.84 4.71
C TYR A 15 -9.43 -17.65 5.27
N GLY A 16 -9.73 -16.45 5.80
CA GLY A 16 -11.00 -16.19 6.48
C GLY A 16 -11.05 -16.88 7.84
N GLU A 17 -12.06 -17.71 8.06
CA GLU A 17 -12.22 -18.49 9.29
C GLU A 17 -10.98 -19.34 9.58
N CYS A 18 -10.48 -19.24 10.80
CA CYS A 18 -9.32 -19.98 11.26
C CYS A 18 -9.41 -20.24 12.77
N PRO A 19 -8.62 -21.18 13.31
CA PRO A 19 -8.49 -21.33 14.75
C PRO A 19 -7.80 -20.11 15.36
N TYR A 20 -8.24 -19.65 16.54
CA TYR A 20 -7.52 -18.66 17.32
C TYR A 20 -6.73 -19.36 18.42
N VAL A 21 -5.42 -19.44 18.28
CA VAL A 21 -4.53 -20.15 19.20
C VAL A 21 -3.92 -19.15 20.18
N ASP A 22 -4.34 -19.19 21.44
CA ASP A 22 -3.89 -18.30 22.53
C ASP A 22 -3.07 -18.99 23.61
N TYR A 23 -2.74 -20.25 23.40
CA TYR A 23 -1.92 -21.10 24.28
C TYR A 23 -0.72 -21.68 23.54
N THR A 24 0.23 -22.23 24.31
CA THR A 24 1.39 -22.94 23.74
C THR A 24 0.97 -24.34 23.30
N VAL A 25 1.22 -24.65 22.04
CA VAL A 25 0.92 -25.98 21.46
C VAL A 25 2.10 -26.91 21.66
N ASP A 26 1.85 -28.10 22.18
CA ASP A 26 2.83 -29.18 22.22
C ASP A 26 2.98 -29.80 20.82
N PRO A 27 4.15 -29.72 20.19
CA PRO A 27 4.37 -30.27 18.85
C PRO A 27 4.23 -31.80 18.78
N ASN A 28 4.37 -32.49 19.92
CA ASN A 28 4.21 -33.95 20.00
C ASN A 28 2.77 -34.39 20.26
N ASN A 29 1.90 -33.46 20.63
CA ASN A 29 0.50 -33.74 20.91
C ASN A 29 -0.37 -32.59 20.36
N LEU A 30 -0.54 -32.56 19.05
CA LEU A 30 -1.31 -31.53 18.37
C LEU A 30 -2.81 -31.67 18.67
N PRO A 31 -3.46 -30.63 19.22
CA PRO A 31 -4.89 -30.65 19.43
C PRO A 31 -5.63 -30.59 18.07
N LYS A 32 -6.88 -31.04 18.06
CA LYS A 32 -7.77 -30.77 16.94
C LYS A 32 -8.15 -29.29 16.98
N PHE A 33 -7.68 -28.52 16.02
CA PHE A 33 -8.05 -27.12 15.87
C PHE A 33 -9.41 -27.01 15.19
N GLU A 34 -10.31 -26.24 15.79
CA GLU A 34 -11.58 -25.89 15.20
C GLU A 34 -11.55 -24.46 14.65
N ARG A 35 -12.20 -24.25 13.52
CA ARG A 35 -12.33 -22.92 12.94
C ARG A 35 -13.32 -22.11 13.75
N GLU A 36 -12.97 -20.86 13.97
CA GLU A 36 -13.87 -19.86 14.52
C GLU A 36 -14.33 -18.92 13.41
N ASN A 37 -15.51 -18.32 13.60
CA ASN A 37 -15.99 -17.34 12.64
C ASN A 37 -15.15 -16.05 12.69
N VAL A 38 -15.16 -15.31 11.57
CA VAL A 38 -14.34 -14.11 11.38
C VAL A 38 -14.59 -13.07 12.47
N HIS A 39 -15.84 -12.89 12.90
CA HIS A 39 -16.18 -11.88 13.91
C HIS A 39 -15.60 -12.23 15.27
N SER A 40 -15.67 -13.51 15.69
CA SER A 40 -15.04 -13.99 16.92
C SER A 40 -13.53 -13.77 16.90
N ILE A 41 -12.89 -14.11 15.78
CA ILE A 41 -11.43 -13.92 15.61
C ILE A 41 -11.07 -12.44 15.70
N VAL A 42 -11.83 -11.56 15.06
CA VAL A 42 -11.60 -10.10 15.11
C VAL A 42 -11.74 -9.55 16.51
N GLU A 43 -12.73 -10.00 17.30
CA GLU A 43 -12.83 -9.59 18.72
C GLU A 43 -11.58 -10.01 19.51
N LYS A 44 -11.09 -11.23 19.33
CA LYS A 44 -9.86 -11.72 19.99
C LYS A 44 -8.62 -10.94 19.57
N ILE A 45 -8.48 -10.64 18.26
CA ILE A 45 -7.42 -9.76 17.75
C ILE A 45 -7.50 -8.38 18.41
N CYS A 46 -8.69 -7.78 18.49
CA CYS A 46 -8.89 -6.49 19.13
C CYS A 46 -8.53 -6.51 20.60
N ASN A 47 -8.94 -7.54 21.33
CA ASN A 47 -8.59 -7.71 22.75
C ASN A 47 -7.06 -7.83 22.95
N ASP A 48 -6.38 -8.58 22.09
CA ASP A 48 -4.93 -8.69 22.16
C ASP A 48 -4.24 -7.35 21.83
N CYS A 49 -4.78 -6.57 20.91
CA CYS A 49 -4.31 -5.22 20.62
C CYS A 49 -4.50 -4.28 21.82
N ASP A 50 -5.66 -4.29 22.47
CA ASP A 50 -5.97 -3.47 23.64
C ASP A 50 -5.08 -3.83 24.84
N ASN A 51 -4.87 -5.13 25.08
CA ASN A 51 -3.96 -5.61 26.10
C ASN A 51 -2.49 -5.28 25.80
N ALA A 52 -2.10 -5.30 24.53
CA ALA A 52 -0.76 -4.90 24.13
C ALA A 52 -0.55 -3.38 24.27
N PHE A 53 -1.55 -2.57 23.88
CA PHE A 53 -1.53 -1.11 23.99
C PHE A 53 -1.21 -0.63 25.40
N SER A 54 -1.74 -1.26 26.43
CA SER A 54 -1.46 -0.91 27.84
C SER A 54 -0.02 -1.20 28.28
N ARG A 55 0.75 -2.01 27.53
CA ARG A 55 2.05 -2.54 27.92
C ARG A 55 3.21 -2.03 27.08
N VAL A 56 2.92 -1.38 25.95
CA VAL A 56 3.95 -0.84 25.07
C VAL A 56 4.04 0.69 25.22
N PRO A 57 5.22 1.29 24.91
CA PRO A 57 5.37 2.73 24.95
C PRO A 57 4.62 3.42 23.80
N GLU A 58 4.46 4.72 23.92
CA GLU A 58 3.92 5.56 22.86
C GLU A 58 4.85 5.61 21.65
N ARG A 59 6.15 5.62 21.92
CA ARG A 59 7.22 5.69 20.92
C ARG A 59 8.48 5.09 21.47
N TYR A 60 9.22 4.37 20.62
CA TYR A 60 10.58 3.96 20.89
C TYR A 60 11.60 4.99 20.42
N LEU A 61 12.76 5.04 21.08
CA LEU A 61 13.92 5.82 20.64
C LEU A 61 14.60 5.12 19.44
N ALA A 62 15.57 5.83 18.82
CA ALA A 62 16.22 5.41 17.58
C ALA A 62 16.77 3.98 17.60
N GLU A 63 17.35 3.53 18.69
CA GLU A 63 17.95 2.19 18.83
C GLU A 63 16.93 1.05 18.82
N GLN A 64 15.68 1.35 19.12
CA GLN A 64 14.59 0.39 19.20
C GLN A 64 13.50 0.66 18.15
N PHE A 65 13.83 1.47 17.15
CA PHE A 65 12.93 1.87 16.08
C PHE A 65 12.40 0.64 15.33
N GLY A 66 11.10 0.64 15.01
CA GLY A 66 10.42 -0.48 14.34
C GLY A 66 9.77 -1.49 15.29
N ARG A 67 9.96 -1.37 16.60
CA ARG A 67 9.20 -2.16 17.58
C ARG A 67 7.76 -1.68 17.66
N VAL A 68 6.91 -2.54 18.21
CA VAL A 68 5.47 -2.29 18.38
C VAL A 68 5.24 -1.17 19.39
N GLU A 69 4.61 -0.10 18.94
CA GLU A 69 4.21 1.07 19.72
C GLU A 69 2.68 1.09 19.95
N LYS A 70 2.18 1.97 20.81
CA LYS A 70 0.74 2.15 21.04
C LYS A 70 -0.04 2.38 19.76
N GLY A 71 0.46 3.26 18.88
CA GLY A 71 -0.18 3.54 17.58
C GLY A 71 -0.25 2.33 16.66
N THR A 72 0.73 1.41 16.74
CA THR A 72 0.72 0.15 16.00
C THR A 72 -0.42 -0.76 16.44
N CYS A 73 -0.68 -0.83 17.76
CA CYS A 73 -1.80 -1.60 18.32
C CYS A 73 -3.15 -1.05 17.84
N LEU A 74 -3.34 0.27 17.88
CA LEU A 74 -4.54 0.92 17.37
C LEU A 74 -4.75 0.65 15.88
N ALA A 75 -3.69 0.73 15.09
CA ALA A 75 -3.77 0.55 13.65
C ALA A 75 -4.14 -0.89 13.26
N LEU A 76 -3.54 -1.90 13.91
CA LEU A 76 -3.93 -3.29 13.67
C LEU A 76 -5.40 -3.55 14.05
N LYS A 77 -5.85 -2.98 15.16
CA LYS A 77 -7.26 -3.04 15.57
C LYS A 77 -8.19 -2.44 14.51
N ALA A 78 -7.83 -1.28 13.94
CA ALA A 78 -8.60 -0.63 12.88
C ALA A 78 -8.67 -1.51 11.62
N MET A 79 -7.56 -2.09 11.21
CA MET A 79 -7.51 -2.99 10.06
C MET A 79 -8.34 -4.27 10.26
N ALA A 80 -8.32 -4.84 11.46
CA ALA A 80 -9.13 -6.02 11.79
C ALA A 80 -10.64 -5.70 11.80
N ARG A 81 -11.05 -4.58 12.40
CA ARG A 81 -12.44 -4.10 12.39
C ARG A 81 -12.93 -3.83 10.97
N TRP A 82 -12.09 -3.23 10.13
CA TRP A 82 -12.42 -2.98 8.74
C TRP A 82 -12.71 -4.28 7.98
N ILE A 83 -11.86 -5.31 8.10
CA ILE A 83 -12.11 -6.61 7.43
C ILE A 83 -13.48 -7.17 7.83
N ALA A 84 -13.81 -7.17 9.12
CA ALA A 84 -15.10 -7.68 9.60
C ALA A 84 -16.31 -6.88 9.10
N ALA A 85 -16.12 -5.61 8.72
CA ALA A 85 -17.17 -4.74 8.19
C ALA A 85 -17.35 -4.87 6.68
N THR A 86 -16.36 -5.40 5.94
CA THR A 86 -16.42 -5.51 4.47
C THR A 86 -17.58 -6.38 3.99
N PRO A 87 -18.08 -6.16 2.75
CA PRO A 87 -19.19 -6.94 2.18
C PRO A 87 -18.95 -8.47 2.14
N LEU A 88 -17.71 -8.91 2.26
CA LEU A 88 -17.39 -10.33 2.34
C LEU A 88 -17.94 -10.99 3.63
N TYR A 89 -17.94 -10.23 4.74
CA TYR A 89 -18.34 -10.73 6.07
C TYR A 89 -19.52 -9.96 6.71
N ASN A 90 -20.10 -9.00 5.96
CA ASN A 90 -21.16 -8.14 6.45
C ASN A 90 -22.14 -7.80 5.32
N GLY A 91 -23.21 -8.56 5.21
CA GLY A 91 -24.17 -8.47 4.12
C GLY A 91 -23.69 -9.19 2.84
N SER A 92 -22.98 -10.28 3.00
CA SER A 92 -22.42 -11.05 1.88
C SER A 92 -23.53 -11.60 0.97
N THR A 93 -23.37 -11.37 -0.33
CA THR A 93 -24.23 -11.97 -1.38
C THR A 93 -23.66 -13.26 -1.92
N LEU A 94 -22.49 -13.69 -1.44
CA LEU A 94 -21.87 -14.94 -1.86
C LEU A 94 -22.73 -16.11 -1.37
N LYS A 95 -23.33 -16.82 -2.31
CA LYS A 95 -24.02 -18.07 -2.06
C LYS A 95 -22.97 -19.17 -2.08
N GLY A 96 -22.79 -19.83 -0.95
CA GLY A 96 -21.80 -20.88 -0.82
C GLY A 96 -22.08 -22.04 -1.76
N ASP A 97 -21.14 -22.33 -2.62
CA ASP A 97 -20.98 -23.62 -3.26
C ASP A 97 -20.31 -24.55 -2.23
N ASN A 98 -21.10 -25.31 -1.49
CA ASN A 98 -20.65 -26.32 -0.52
C ASN A 98 -19.72 -25.85 0.64
N ARG A 99 -19.44 -24.56 0.80
CA ARG A 99 -18.85 -24.00 2.02
C ARG A 99 -19.99 -23.40 2.82
N ASN A 100 -20.15 -23.86 4.04
CA ASN A 100 -21.03 -23.20 5.01
C ASN A 100 -20.49 -21.80 5.30
N TYR A 101 -20.74 -20.87 4.37
CA TYR A 101 -20.64 -19.46 4.70
C TYR A 101 -21.66 -19.22 5.80
N ALA A 102 -21.16 -18.88 6.97
CA ALA A 102 -22.03 -18.72 8.12
C ALA A 102 -23.13 -17.73 7.77
N SER A 103 -24.38 -18.09 8.04
CA SER A 103 -25.56 -17.26 7.75
C SER A 103 -25.43 -15.86 8.34
N GLU A 104 -24.62 -15.70 9.37
CA GLU A 104 -24.30 -14.42 10.02
C GLU A 104 -23.57 -13.43 9.08
N TYR A 105 -22.80 -13.89 8.07
CA TYR A 105 -22.14 -13.00 7.11
C TYR A 105 -23.10 -12.42 6.08
N GLN A 106 -24.24 -13.06 5.86
CA GLN A 106 -25.29 -12.57 4.96
C GLN A 106 -26.09 -11.43 5.59
N ARG A 107 -26.10 -11.33 6.92
CA ARG A 107 -26.78 -10.27 7.64
C ARG A 107 -25.91 -9.02 7.67
N TYR A 108 -26.43 -7.93 7.09
CA TYR A 108 -25.80 -6.61 7.22
C TYR A 108 -26.00 -6.03 8.61
N ASP A 109 -24.91 -5.58 9.21
CA ASP A 109 -24.89 -4.90 10.50
C ASP A 109 -24.08 -3.58 10.38
N PRO A 110 -24.74 -2.41 10.37
CA PRO A 110 -24.07 -1.12 10.24
C PRO A 110 -23.11 -0.82 11.41
N ALA A 111 -23.36 -1.41 12.60
CA ALA A 111 -22.49 -1.20 13.76
C ALA A 111 -21.04 -1.69 13.52
N ARG A 112 -20.81 -2.60 12.57
CA ARG A 112 -19.47 -3.04 12.19
C ARG A 112 -18.69 -1.93 11.49
N TRP A 113 -19.36 -1.16 10.64
CA TRP A 113 -18.76 0.02 10.02
C TRP A 113 -18.50 1.13 11.02
N ASP A 114 -19.41 1.35 11.97
CA ASP A 114 -19.20 2.31 13.06
C ASP A 114 -17.99 1.91 13.92
N ALA A 115 -17.82 0.63 14.22
CA ALA A 115 -16.67 0.13 14.97
C ALA A 115 -15.36 0.29 14.19
N ALA A 116 -15.38 0.07 12.88
CA ALA A 116 -14.21 0.30 12.01
C ALA A 116 -13.84 1.79 11.93
N ALA A 117 -14.85 2.67 11.76
CA ALA A 117 -14.66 4.12 11.75
C ALA A 117 -14.08 4.62 13.10
N ALA A 118 -14.65 4.18 14.23
CA ALA A 118 -14.15 4.56 15.54
C ALA A 118 -12.70 4.10 15.77
N ALA A 119 -12.37 2.87 15.37
CA ALA A 119 -11.02 2.35 15.50
C ALA A 119 -10.01 3.10 14.61
N ALA A 120 -10.37 3.43 13.37
CA ALA A 120 -9.53 4.22 12.47
C ALA A 120 -9.35 5.66 12.99
N LYS A 121 -10.42 6.28 13.49
CA LYS A 121 -10.36 7.62 14.09
C LYS A 121 -9.43 7.66 15.31
N ALA A 122 -9.44 6.61 16.13
CA ALA A 122 -8.52 6.52 17.27
C ALA A 122 -7.04 6.56 16.88
N VAL A 123 -6.68 6.06 15.68
CA VAL A 123 -5.32 6.19 15.13
C VAL A 123 -5.06 7.60 14.63
N ILE A 124 -6.00 8.18 13.88
CA ILE A 124 -5.87 9.52 13.29
C ILE A 124 -5.70 10.59 14.38
N ASP A 125 -6.45 10.43 15.48
CA ASP A 125 -6.43 11.38 16.59
C ASP A 125 -5.39 11.05 17.66
N PHE A 126 -4.62 9.96 17.50
CA PHE A 126 -3.66 9.54 18.50
C PHE A 126 -2.60 10.60 18.75
N THR A 127 -2.56 11.08 19.99
CA THR A 127 -1.60 12.04 20.47
C THR A 127 -0.68 11.40 21.51
N THR A 128 0.53 11.91 21.59
CA THR A 128 1.49 11.55 22.67
C THR A 128 1.12 12.25 23.97
N ASN A 129 1.79 11.89 25.06
CA ASN A 129 1.65 12.57 26.37
C ASN A 129 1.98 14.06 26.30
N THR A 130 2.70 14.51 25.27
CA THR A 130 2.97 15.93 25.03
C THR A 130 1.83 16.67 24.30
N GLY A 131 0.77 15.96 23.92
CA GLY A 131 -0.37 16.51 23.18
C GLY A 131 -0.14 16.64 21.67
N GLU A 132 1.01 16.21 21.16
CA GLU A 132 1.31 16.23 19.73
C GLU A 132 0.74 15.00 19.03
N LYS A 133 0.25 15.14 17.79
CA LYS A 133 -0.11 13.99 16.96
C LYS A 133 1.11 13.11 16.73
N ARG A 134 0.92 11.78 16.88
CA ARG A 134 2.03 10.83 16.70
C ARG A 134 2.36 10.62 15.22
N TYR A 135 1.37 10.72 14.33
CA TYR A 135 1.52 10.48 12.91
C TYR A 135 0.99 11.64 12.08
N SER A 136 1.60 11.86 10.92
CA SER A 136 1.13 12.80 9.91
C SER A 136 1.38 12.25 8.50
N LEU A 137 0.58 12.68 7.53
CA LEU A 137 0.86 12.39 6.13
C LEU A 137 2.20 13.01 5.73
N TYR A 138 3.01 12.24 5.01
CA TYR A 138 4.33 12.67 4.60
C TYR A 138 4.26 13.82 3.61
N GLN A 139 4.82 14.96 3.94
CA GLN A 139 4.82 16.15 3.10
C GLN A 139 6.03 16.22 2.16
N GLY A 140 7.10 15.48 2.46
CA GLY A 140 8.23 15.14 1.61
C GLY A 140 8.98 16.28 0.96
N ALA A 141 9.55 15.94 -0.18
CA ALA A 141 10.57 16.71 -0.88
C ALA A 141 10.16 18.13 -1.28
N ASP A 142 11.06 19.05 -1.06
CA ASP A 142 10.95 20.45 -1.54
C ASP A 142 11.50 20.63 -2.96
N LYS A 143 12.20 19.62 -3.50
CA LYS A 143 12.86 19.65 -4.81
C LYS A 143 12.57 18.39 -5.61
N SER A 144 12.56 18.54 -6.95
CA SER A 144 12.51 17.41 -7.87
C SER A 144 13.81 16.61 -7.87
N ASN A 145 13.71 15.28 -7.89
CA ASN A 145 14.84 14.38 -8.08
C ASN A 145 15.06 14.10 -9.57
N THR A 146 15.83 14.98 -10.24
CA THR A 146 16.09 14.91 -11.67
C THR A 146 16.87 13.65 -12.10
N THR A 147 17.64 13.07 -11.19
CA THR A 147 18.39 11.83 -11.47
C THR A 147 17.45 10.63 -11.69
N ASN A 148 16.31 10.61 -11.00
CA ASN A 148 15.37 9.51 -11.09
C ASN A 148 14.12 9.81 -11.93
N PHE A 149 13.79 11.08 -12.14
CA PHE A 149 12.56 11.46 -12.86
C PHE A 149 12.84 12.32 -14.11
N GLY A 150 14.08 12.71 -14.35
CA GLY A 150 14.43 13.59 -15.46
C GLY A 150 13.98 15.04 -15.25
N ASN A 151 14.02 15.81 -16.32
CA ASN A 151 13.60 17.22 -16.33
C ASN A 151 12.09 17.31 -16.59
N VAL A 152 11.28 16.89 -15.63
CA VAL A 152 9.84 17.19 -15.60
C VAL A 152 9.63 18.59 -15.04
N ASP A 153 8.45 19.17 -15.26
CA ASP A 153 8.13 20.45 -14.61
C ASP A 153 8.30 20.32 -13.09
N GLU A 154 8.65 21.45 -12.44
CA GLU A 154 9.06 21.42 -11.03
C GLU A 154 7.94 20.90 -10.11
N SER A 155 6.67 21.22 -10.42
CA SER A 155 5.52 20.80 -9.64
C SER A 155 5.37 19.27 -9.67
N ASN A 156 5.29 18.68 -10.86
CA ASN A 156 5.18 17.23 -11.04
C ASN A 156 6.41 16.51 -10.49
N GLY A 157 7.60 17.03 -10.71
CA GLY A 157 8.84 16.46 -10.19
C GLY A 157 8.89 16.41 -8.67
N LYS A 158 8.37 17.41 -7.97
CA LYS A 158 8.21 17.39 -6.50
C LYS A 158 7.22 16.32 -6.06
N VAL A 159 6.09 16.18 -6.74
CA VAL A 159 5.09 15.14 -6.43
C VAL A 159 5.69 13.74 -6.60
N TYR A 160 6.38 13.48 -7.70
CA TYR A 160 7.01 12.17 -7.95
C TYR A 160 8.09 11.86 -6.91
N THR A 161 8.92 12.83 -6.56
CA THR A 161 9.96 12.69 -5.55
C THR A 161 9.35 12.42 -4.18
N ARG A 162 8.32 13.15 -3.79
CA ARG A 162 7.60 12.94 -2.52
C ARG A 162 7.01 11.56 -2.41
N LEU A 163 6.33 11.09 -3.46
CA LEU A 163 5.75 9.76 -3.51
C LEU A 163 6.84 8.67 -3.48
N TRP A 164 7.98 8.91 -4.10
CA TRP A 164 9.12 8.00 -4.06
C TRP A 164 9.75 7.94 -2.65
N GLU A 165 10.00 9.09 -2.02
CA GLU A 165 10.53 9.16 -0.65
C GLU A 165 9.62 8.45 0.35
N LEU A 166 8.30 8.44 0.12
CA LEU A 166 7.34 7.73 0.94
C LEU A 166 7.65 6.22 1.05
N PHE A 167 8.27 5.62 0.04
CA PHE A 167 8.59 4.20 0.01
C PHE A 167 10.10 3.89 0.07
N SER A 168 10.95 4.91 0.08
CA SER A 168 12.41 4.75 0.20
C SER A 168 12.92 4.77 1.65
N GLY A 169 12.03 4.66 2.63
CA GLY A 169 12.37 4.67 4.05
C GLY A 169 12.40 6.07 4.69
N THR A 170 12.30 7.14 3.93
CA THR A 170 12.34 8.52 4.45
C THR A 170 11.10 8.87 5.28
N ALA A 171 9.94 8.31 4.94
CA ALA A 171 8.68 8.53 5.65
C ALA A 171 8.55 7.80 6.99
N ARG A 172 9.53 6.98 7.35
CA ARG A 172 9.70 6.48 8.71
C ARG A 172 10.51 7.51 9.48
N SER A 173 9.95 8.13 10.46
CA SER A 173 10.65 9.18 11.22
C SER A 173 10.27 9.16 12.69
N LEU A 174 11.22 9.56 13.52
CA LEU A 174 10.96 9.88 14.92
C LEU A 174 10.24 11.23 15.05
N ASP A 175 10.39 12.10 14.06
CA ASP A 175 9.62 13.34 13.99
C ASP A 175 8.18 13.04 13.55
N ALA A 176 7.22 13.33 14.44
CA ALA A 176 5.80 13.10 14.19
C ALA A 176 5.29 13.83 12.94
N LYS A 177 5.85 14.98 12.59
CA LYS A 177 5.48 15.76 11.39
C LYS A 177 5.90 15.09 10.09
N LYS A 178 6.76 14.08 10.15
CA LYS A 178 7.29 13.33 8.99
C LYS A 178 6.98 11.84 9.06
N CYS A 179 6.28 11.38 10.09
CA CYS A 179 6.04 9.97 10.34
C CYS A 179 4.69 9.54 9.79
N GLU A 180 4.68 9.02 8.58
CA GLU A 180 3.47 8.40 8.00
C GLU A 180 3.42 6.89 8.23
N TRP A 181 4.58 6.23 8.41
CA TRP A 181 4.64 4.80 8.66
C TRP A 181 4.31 4.50 10.11
N ILE A 182 3.20 3.80 10.31
CA ILE A 182 2.76 3.40 11.66
C ILE A 182 3.45 2.11 12.07
N TRP A 183 3.54 1.15 11.15
CA TRP A 183 4.29 -0.08 11.35
C TRP A 183 4.92 -0.53 10.05
N PHE A 184 6.11 -1.11 10.15
CA PHE A 184 6.91 -1.45 9.00
C PHE A 184 7.82 -2.64 9.30
N PHE A 185 8.22 -3.32 8.26
CA PHE A 185 9.15 -4.44 8.30
C PHE A 185 10.55 -3.92 8.03
N LEU A 186 11.46 -4.21 8.97
CA LEU A 186 12.90 -3.95 8.82
C LEU A 186 13.55 -5.17 8.19
N GLN A 187 13.90 -5.09 6.93
CA GLN A 187 14.62 -6.16 6.26
C GLN A 187 16.11 -5.83 6.21
N ALA A 188 16.87 -6.39 7.13
CA ALA A 188 18.33 -6.31 7.08
C ALA A 188 18.84 -7.18 5.92
N LYS A 189 19.60 -6.58 4.97
CA LYS A 189 20.45 -7.25 3.98
C LYS A 189 19.73 -8.10 2.92
N THR A 190 19.00 -7.49 1.99
CA THR A 190 18.62 -8.18 0.74
C THR A 190 19.24 -7.50 -0.46
N VAL A 191 20.46 -7.89 -0.78
CA VAL A 191 21.16 -7.50 -2.02
C VAL A 191 20.42 -8.04 -3.26
N GLY A 192 19.67 -9.15 -3.13
CA GLY A 192 18.95 -9.81 -4.21
C GLY A 192 17.81 -8.99 -4.79
N TYR A 193 17.01 -8.36 -3.94
CA TYR A 193 15.78 -7.68 -4.34
C TYR A 193 16.00 -6.58 -5.39
N HIS A 194 16.99 -5.72 -5.19
CA HIS A 194 17.30 -4.65 -6.14
C HIS A 194 17.83 -5.20 -7.48
N ASN A 195 18.64 -6.27 -7.44
CA ASN A 195 19.11 -6.93 -8.65
C ASN A 195 17.96 -7.51 -9.47
N ASP A 196 16.94 -8.04 -8.80
CA ASP A 196 15.82 -8.69 -9.47
C ASP A 196 14.87 -7.69 -10.14
N MET A 197 14.86 -6.43 -9.68
CA MET A 197 13.96 -5.38 -10.16
C MET A 197 14.57 -4.40 -11.15
N TYR A 198 15.90 -4.22 -11.10
CA TYR A 198 16.54 -3.16 -11.89
C TYR A 198 16.73 -3.51 -13.35
N PRO A 199 16.77 -2.47 -14.23
CA PRO A 199 17.22 -2.61 -15.61
C PRO A 199 18.68 -3.11 -15.69
N PRO A 200 19.04 -3.94 -16.68
CA PRO A 200 20.42 -4.39 -16.90
C PRO A 200 21.43 -3.25 -17.04
N SER A 201 21.08 -2.14 -17.70
CA SER A 201 21.91 -0.94 -17.77
C SER A 201 22.26 -0.35 -16.41
N SER A 202 21.47 -0.66 -15.39
CA SER A 202 21.69 -0.29 -13.97
C SER A 202 22.13 -1.48 -13.13
N GLN A 203 22.70 -2.52 -13.75
CA GLN A 203 23.25 -3.72 -13.13
C GLN A 203 22.18 -4.66 -12.50
N GLY A 204 20.94 -4.55 -12.94
CA GLY A 204 19.85 -5.45 -12.58
C GLY A 204 19.78 -6.69 -13.46
N GLN A 205 18.81 -7.54 -13.16
CA GLN A 205 18.51 -8.78 -13.88
C GLN A 205 17.04 -8.92 -14.26
N ALA A 206 16.22 -7.92 -13.94
CA ALA A 206 14.80 -7.82 -14.30
C ALA A 206 13.98 -9.13 -14.11
N ARG A 207 14.20 -9.84 -13.02
CA ARG A 207 13.48 -11.09 -12.72
C ARG A 207 12.05 -10.86 -12.29
N GLU A 208 11.78 -9.71 -11.68
CA GLU A 208 10.45 -9.26 -11.26
C GLU A 208 10.09 -7.99 -12.01
N VAL A 209 9.18 -8.11 -12.97
CA VAL A 209 8.78 -7.00 -13.83
C VAL A 209 7.27 -6.81 -13.82
N PRO A 210 6.78 -5.56 -13.91
CA PRO A 210 5.36 -5.28 -14.03
C PRO A 210 4.79 -5.84 -15.34
N VAL A 211 3.59 -6.43 -15.27
CA VAL A 211 2.83 -6.84 -16.45
C VAL A 211 2.00 -5.66 -16.98
N GLN A 212 1.60 -5.73 -18.25
CA GLN A 212 0.86 -4.64 -18.91
C GLN A 212 -0.45 -4.33 -18.20
N GLU A 213 -1.18 -5.36 -17.73
CA GLU A 213 -2.44 -5.20 -17.01
C GLU A 213 -2.25 -4.36 -15.73
N HIS A 214 -1.18 -4.61 -14.97
CA HIS A 214 -0.86 -3.79 -13.80
C HIS A 214 -0.50 -2.35 -14.17
N VAL A 215 0.21 -2.16 -15.27
CA VAL A 215 0.55 -0.81 -15.78
C VAL A 215 -0.71 -0.06 -16.23
N ASP A 216 -1.67 -0.75 -16.81
CA ASP A 216 -2.92 -0.16 -17.29
C ASP A 216 -3.87 0.22 -16.14
N GLU A 217 -3.72 -0.35 -14.94
CA GLU A 217 -4.49 0.05 -13.74
C GLU A 217 -4.16 1.47 -13.22
N TYR A 218 -3.00 2.03 -13.58
CA TYR A 218 -2.74 3.43 -13.29
C TYR A 218 -3.55 4.32 -14.24
N GLU A 219 -4.36 5.20 -13.67
CA GLU A 219 -5.25 6.08 -14.43
C GLU A 219 -4.48 7.13 -15.26
N VAL A 220 -5.15 7.64 -16.27
CA VAL A 220 -4.77 8.86 -16.99
C VAL A 220 -5.51 10.04 -16.36
N ILE A 221 -4.81 11.10 -16.00
CA ILE A 221 -5.41 12.30 -15.44
C ILE A 221 -5.91 13.20 -16.56
N GLY A 222 -7.20 13.45 -16.58
CA GLY A 222 -7.84 14.34 -17.53
C GLY A 222 -7.56 15.82 -17.26
N PRO A 223 -7.90 16.71 -18.21
CA PRO A 223 -7.79 18.15 -18.05
C PRO A 223 -8.63 18.72 -16.89
N ASP A 224 -9.63 18.00 -16.47
CA ASP A 224 -10.49 18.29 -15.33
C ASP A 224 -9.89 17.85 -13.98
N GLY A 225 -8.73 17.18 -14.01
CA GLY A 225 -8.04 16.68 -12.84
C GLY A 225 -8.54 15.33 -12.32
N TYR A 226 -9.52 14.69 -12.98
CA TYR A 226 -9.99 13.35 -12.61
C TYR A 226 -9.17 12.24 -13.29
N GLY A 227 -9.11 11.09 -12.64
CA GLY A 227 -8.49 9.88 -13.18
C GLY A 227 -9.46 9.07 -14.04
N TYR A 228 -8.95 8.58 -15.17
CA TYR A 228 -9.71 7.75 -16.13
C TYR A 228 -8.93 6.47 -16.42
N PRO A 229 -9.56 5.28 -16.34
CA PRO A 229 -8.90 4.04 -16.69
C PRO A 229 -8.43 4.05 -18.15
N ILE A 230 -7.16 3.71 -18.39
CA ILE A 230 -6.54 3.76 -19.71
C ILE A 230 -7.28 2.88 -20.74
N TYR A 231 -7.79 1.72 -20.31
CA TYR A 231 -8.53 0.82 -21.19
C TYR A 231 -9.84 1.45 -21.72
N ALA A 232 -10.48 2.32 -20.93
CA ALA A 232 -11.68 3.03 -21.35
C ALA A 232 -11.37 4.04 -22.47
N LEU A 233 -10.18 4.61 -22.45
CA LEU A 233 -9.69 5.54 -23.49
C LEU A 233 -9.31 4.79 -24.77
N LYS A 234 -8.60 3.66 -24.64
CA LYS A 234 -8.18 2.82 -25.77
C LYS A 234 -9.33 2.15 -26.52
N GLN A 235 -10.39 1.74 -25.81
CA GLN A 235 -11.49 0.96 -26.38
C GLN A 235 -12.71 1.79 -26.77
N ASN A 236 -12.64 3.11 -26.76
CA ASN A 236 -13.74 3.98 -27.11
C ASN A 236 -15.01 3.73 -26.26
N HIS A 237 -14.85 3.45 -24.96
CA HIS A 237 -15.95 3.17 -24.04
C HIS A 237 -16.75 4.45 -23.69
N LYS A 238 -17.28 5.11 -24.72
CA LYS A 238 -18.14 6.31 -24.63
C LYS A 238 -19.31 6.15 -23.66
N ALA A 239 -19.84 4.93 -23.54
CA ALA A 239 -21.02 4.66 -22.73
C ALA A 239 -20.81 4.80 -21.22
N LEU A 240 -19.57 4.60 -20.72
CA LEU A 240 -19.26 4.67 -19.29
C LEU A 240 -18.73 6.04 -18.85
N TYR A 241 -18.02 6.74 -19.73
CA TYR A 241 -17.29 7.96 -19.36
C TYR A 241 -17.60 9.18 -20.24
N GLY A 242 -18.28 9.00 -21.38
CA GLY A 242 -18.56 10.05 -22.36
C GLY A 242 -19.46 11.19 -21.85
N SER A 243 -20.14 11.00 -20.72
CA SER A 243 -20.91 12.06 -20.05
C SER A 243 -20.08 12.88 -19.03
N LEU A 244 -18.90 12.38 -18.66
CA LEU A 244 -18.05 13.00 -17.62
C LEU A 244 -16.96 13.88 -18.21
N ILE A 245 -16.48 13.55 -19.41
CA ILE A 245 -15.43 14.29 -20.11
C ILE A 245 -15.72 14.30 -21.62
N SER A 246 -15.44 15.42 -22.30
CA SER A 246 -15.61 15.51 -23.75
C SER A 246 -14.60 14.65 -24.51
N GLU A 247 -14.95 14.17 -25.72
CA GLU A 247 -14.01 13.43 -26.58
C GLU A 247 -12.75 14.25 -26.90
N GLN A 248 -12.89 15.57 -27.03
CA GLN A 248 -11.79 16.48 -27.31
C GLN A 248 -10.82 16.57 -26.10
N ASP A 249 -11.35 16.53 -24.89
CA ASP A 249 -10.54 16.56 -23.69
C ASP A 249 -9.90 15.20 -23.39
N MET A 250 -10.59 14.09 -23.71
CA MET A 250 -9.98 12.77 -23.68
C MET A 250 -8.81 12.64 -24.67
N ALA A 251 -8.96 13.17 -25.89
CA ALA A 251 -7.88 13.18 -26.87
C ALA A 251 -6.67 14.04 -26.45
N LYS A 252 -6.86 15.05 -25.60
CA LYS A 252 -5.77 15.82 -25.00
C LYS A 252 -5.11 15.08 -23.83
N ALA A 253 -5.87 14.27 -23.10
CA ALA A 253 -5.38 13.55 -21.93
C ALA A 253 -4.54 12.33 -22.31
N TYR A 254 -4.87 11.65 -23.41
CA TYR A 254 -4.26 10.38 -23.80
C TYR A 254 -3.74 10.43 -25.25
N ASP A 255 -2.54 9.90 -25.44
CA ASP A 255 -1.89 9.75 -26.76
C ASP A 255 -1.43 8.30 -26.93
N ASP A 256 -1.97 7.58 -27.92
CA ASP A 256 -1.56 6.22 -28.26
C ASP A 256 -0.08 6.12 -28.69
N GLY A 257 0.47 7.20 -29.24
CA GLY A 257 1.89 7.30 -29.59
C GLY A 257 2.79 7.49 -28.38
N ASN A 258 2.24 7.98 -27.25
CA ASN A 258 2.96 8.12 -25.99
C ASN A 258 2.03 7.81 -24.81
N PRO A 259 1.80 6.54 -24.49
CA PRO A 259 0.87 6.11 -23.44
C PRO A 259 1.32 6.43 -22.02
N TYR A 260 2.45 7.10 -21.87
CA TYR A 260 3.08 7.40 -20.59
C TYR A 260 2.84 8.82 -20.10
N VAL A 261 2.18 9.67 -20.90
CA VAL A 261 1.86 11.04 -20.50
C VAL A 261 0.61 11.10 -19.62
N ASN A 262 0.52 12.13 -18.82
CA ASN A 262 -0.66 12.42 -17.96
C ASN A 262 -1.13 11.24 -17.09
N ARG A 263 -0.24 10.32 -16.74
CA ARG A 263 -0.58 9.20 -15.86
C ARG A 263 -0.63 9.64 -14.41
N ASP A 264 -1.39 8.91 -13.61
CA ASP A 264 -1.37 9.06 -12.15
C ASP A 264 0.09 9.14 -11.64
N PRO A 265 0.40 10.08 -10.75
CA PRO A 265 1.77 10.24 -10.22
C PRO A 265 2.38 8.98 -9.63
N ARG A 266 1.53 8.03 -9.14
CA ARG A 266 1.99 6.72 -8.66
C ARG A 266 2.60 5.87 -9.76
N PHE A 267 2.16 6.02 -11.02
CA PHE A 267 2.78 5.34 -12.17
C PHE A 267 4.27 5.71 -12.27
N TYR A 268 4.60 6.97 -12.26
CA TYR A 268 5.98 7.44 -12.37
C TYR A 268 6.83 7.04 -11.15
N ARG A 269 6.21 6.91 -9.99
CA ARG A 269 6.88 6.41 -8.78
C ARG A 269 7.21 4.92 -8.87
N ASP A 270 6.30 4.11 -9.41
CA ASP A 270 6.34 2.65 -9.30
C ASP A 270 6.97 1.97 -10.51
N ILE A 271 6.85 2.57 -11.69
CA ILE A 271 7.17 1.95 -12.98
C ILE A 271 8.35 2.67 -13.65
N ILE A 272 9.28 1.88 -14.17
CA ILE A 272 10.30 2.31 -15.12
C ILE A 272 9.84 1.82 -16.50
N TYR A 273 9.77 2.72 -17.47
CA TYR A 273 9.24 2.48 -18.81
C TYR A 273 10.18 3.03 -19.90
N HIS A 274 9.90 2.74 -21.14
CA HIS A 274 10.66 3.25 -22.27
C HIS A 274 10.71 4.79 -22.28
N GLY A 275 11.92 5.36 -22.35
CA GLY A 275 12.11 6.81 -22.30
C GLY A 275 12.04 7.43 -20.90
N SER A 276 11.87 6.64 -19.83
CA SER A 276 11.96 7.17 -18.45
C SER A 276 13.41 7.33 -18.00
N MET A 277 13.65 8.27 -17.09
CA MET A 277 14.95 8.42 -16.42
C MET A 277 15.06 7.48 -15.23
N PHE A 278 16.19 6.79 -15.09
CA PHE A 278 16.52 5.99 -13.92
C PHE A 278 18.02 6.02 -13.64
N LYS A 279 18.41 6.41 -12.42
CA LYS A 279 19.83 6.56 -12.01
C LYS A 279 20.67 7.39 -12.98
N GLY A 280 20.10 8.48 -13.49
CA GLY A 280 20.76 9.37 -14.45
C GLY A 280 20.92 8.82 -15.87
N LYS A 281 20.21 7.74 -16.20
CA LYS A 281 20.20 7.14 -17.54
C LYS A 281 18.80 7.09 -18.12
N TRP A 282 18.67 7.36 -19.43
CA TRP A 282 17.43 7.11 -20.16
C TRP A 282 17.29 5.63 -20.46
N ILE A 283 16.16 5.06 -20.10
CA ILE A 283 15.86 3.63 -20.32
C ILE A 283 15.37 3.43 -21.76
N ASN A 284 16.00 2.49 -22.46
CA ASN A 284 15.63 2.12 -23.82
C ASN A 284 15.26 0.63 -23.88
N THR A 285 13.95 0.36 -23.93
CA THR A 285 13.42 -1.01 -24.00
C THR A 285 13.27 -1.52 -25.44
N ALA A 286 13.63 -0.70 -26.45
CA ALA A 286 13.62 -1.09 -27.85
C ALA A 286 14.98 -1.67 -28.30
N THR A 287 16.08 -1.12 -27.77
CA THR A 287 17.46 -1.53 -28.17
C THR A 287 18.40 -1.56 -26.95
N GLY A 288 19.51 -2.30 -27.09
CA GLY A 288 20.55 -2.34 -26.07
C GLY A 288 20.28 -3.30 -24.92
N ALA A 289 20.92 -3.06 -23.79
CA ALA A 289 20.88 -3.97 -22.64
C ALA A 289 19.48 -4.06 -22.00
N ASP A 290 18.70 -3.00 -22.06
CA ASP A 290 17.35 -2.92 -21.47
C ASP A 290 16.24 -3.31 -22.45
N ALA A 291 16.61 -3.74 -23.68
CA ALA A 291 15.64 -4.14 -24.70
C ALA A 291 14.80 -5.34 -24.24
N ILE A 292 13.54 -5.37 -24.69
CA ILE A 292 12.63 -6.49 -24.43
C ILE A 292 13.29 -7.79 -24.88
N ASN A 293 13.29 -8.79 -24.00
CA ASN A 293 13.89 -10.11 -24.22
C ASN A 293 15.41 -10.12 -24.43
N ALA A 294 16.13 -9.02 -24.19
CA ALA A 294 17.58 -9.08 -24.08
C ALA A 294 18.02 -9.90 -22.85
N ALA A 295 19.27 -10.32 -22.80
CA ALA A 295 19.78 -11.11 -21.69
C ALA A 295 19.62 -10.39 -20.34
N ASN A 296 18.97 -11.04 -19.38
CA ASN A 296 18.65 -10.49 -18.05
C ASN A 296 17.79 -9.22 -18.08
N SER A 297 17.00 -9.02 -19.14
CA SER A 297 16.13 -7.87 -19.29
C SER A 297 14.65 -8.25 -19.21
N THR A 298 13.80 -7.22 -19.27
CA THR A 298 12.36 -7.36 -19.15
C THR A 298 11.73 -8.12 -20.32
N SER A 299 10.71 -8.93 -20.04
CA SER A 299 9.84 -9.53 -21.05
C SER A 299 8.60 -8.67 -21.36
N THR A 300 8.34 -7.63 -20.56
CA THR A 300 7.11 -6.82 -20.66
C THR A 300 7.37 -5.38 -21.14
N GLY A 301 8.63 -4.94 -21.19
CA GLY A 301 9.00 -3.57 -21.51
C GLY A 301 9.02 -2.63 -20.29
N TYR A 302 8.76 -3.17 -19.11
CA TYR A 302 8.71 -2.42 -17.85
C TYR A 302 9.69 -2.98 -16.83
N PHE A 303 10.10 -2.12 -15.85
CA PHE A 303 10.85 -2.52 -14.67
C PHE A 303 10.22 -1.87 -13.43
N THR A 304 10.50 -2.43 -12.25
CA THR A 304 9.97 -1.92 -11.00
C THR A 304 10.85 -0.82 -10.42
N ARG A 305 10.25 0.32 -10.10
CA ARG A 305 10.90 1.45 -9.40
C ARG A 305 10.54 1.51 -7.92
N LYS A 306 9.34 1.06 -7.56
CA LYS A 306 8.83 1.09 -6.20
C LYS A 306 9.84 0.46 -5.23
N TYR A 307 10.01 1.07 -4.05
CA TYR A 307 10.98 0.68 -3.02
C TYR A 307 12.47 0.91 -3.40
N PHE A 308 12.74 1.56 -4.50
CA PHE A 308 14.08 1.99 -4.83
C PHE A 308 14.55 3.09 -3.88
N ASP A 309 15.70 2.90 -3.21
CA ASP A 309 16.25 3.87 -2.26
C ASP A 309 17.17 4.92 -2.86
N GLY A 310 17.50 4.79 -4.13
CA GLY A 310 18.37 5.73 -4.85
C GLY A 310 19.87 5.52 -4.62
N TYR A 311 20.26 4.75 -3.62
CA TYR A 311 21.67 4.63 -3.20
C TYR A 311 22.33 3.31 -3.60
N TYR A 312 21.56 2.26 -3.84
CA TYR A 312 22.14 0.96 -4.15
C TYR A 312 22.97 0.95 -5.44
N THR A 313 24.18 0.42 -5.34
CA THR A 313 25.04 0.06 -6.48
C THR A 313 25.54 -1.37 -6.26
N LYS A 314 25.50 -2.21 -7.30
CA LYS A 314 25.95 -3.61 -7.23
C LYS A 314 27.38 -3.66 -6.72
N GLY A 315 27.64 -4.51 -5.74
CA GLY A 315 28.96 -4.67 -5.12
C GLY A 315 29.23 -3.75 -3.94
N MET A 316 28.32 -2.86 -3.55
CA MET A 316 28.44 -2.15 -2.29
C MET A 316 28.34 -3.15 -1.12
N SER A 317 29.41 -3.24 -0.35
CA SER A 317 29.38 -3.90 0.95
C SER A 317 28.73 -2.95 1.94
N GLY A 318 27.49 -3.20 2.32
CA GLY A 318 26.76 -2.37 3.28
C GLY A 318 25.41 -2.95 3.66
N ASN A 319 24.90 -2.51 4.80
CA ASN A 319 23.57 -2.88 5.26
C ASN A 319 22.52 -2.10 4.46
N TRP A 320 21.96 -2.70 3.43
CA TRP A 320 20.79 -2.18 2.75
C TRP A 320 19.56 -2.58 3.54
N ASN A 321 18.94 -1.61 4.14
CA ASN A 321 17.66 -1.80 4.81
C ASN A 321 16.57 -1.48 3.82
N PHE A 322 16.08 -2.51 3.13
CA PHE A 322 14.80 -2.42 2.47
C PHE A 322 13.74 -2.51 3.58
N ASP A 323 13.13 -1.37 3.87
CA ASP A 323 12.05 -1.31 4.83
C ASP A 323 10.74 -1.13 4.09
N ALA A 324 9.75 -1.96 4.42
CA ALA A 324 8.44 -1.88 3.81
C ALA A 324 7.39 -1.48 4.83
N PRO A 325 6.57 -0.46 4.56
CA PRO A 325 5.45 -0.15 5.43
C PRO A 325 4.41 -1.27 5.39
N LEU A 326 4.05 -1.77 6.55
CA LEU A 326 2.95 -2.72 6.74
C LEU A 326 1.62 -2.00 6.94
N ILE A 327 1.65 -0.91 7.73
CA ILE A 327 0.50 -0.04 7.95
C ILE A 327 0.97 1.42 7.86
N ARG A 328 0.28 2.21 7.04
CA ARG A 328 0.51 3.65 6.87
C ARG A 328 -0.70 4.46 7.29
N LEU A 329 -0.48 5.69 7.71
CA LEU A 329 -1.57 6.60 8.07
C LEU A 329 -2.54 6.84 6.92
N ALA A 330 -2.06 6.97 5.69
CA ALA A 330 -2.93 7.10 4.51
C ALA A 330 -3.91 5.92 4.37
N THR A 331 -3.47 4.69 4.65
CA THR A 331 -4.37 3.51 4.66
C THR A 331 -5.45 3.65 5.74
N ILE A 332 -5.11 4.16 6.89
CA ILE A 332 -6.08 4.39 7.97
C ILE A 332 -7.10 5.48 7.60
N TYR A 333 -6.67 6.55 6.92
CA TYR A 333 -7.61 7.55 6.37
C TYR A 333 -8.60 6.93 5.37
N LEU A 334 -8.13 6.06 4.48
CA LEU A 334 -9.01 5.38 3.52
C LEU A 334 -9.99 4.43 4.22
N VAL A 335 -9.53 3.69 5.23
CA VAL A 335 -10.41 2.86 6.07
C VAL A 335 -11.47 3.71 6.78
N TYR A 336 -11.08 4.85 7.32
CA TYR A 336 -12.00 5.78 7.97
C TYR A 336 -13.05 6.32 7.00
N ALA A 337 -12.60 6.81 5.84
CA ALA A 337 -13.47 7.36 4.81
C ALA A 337 -14.49 6.33 4.30
N GLU A 338 -14.04 5.10 4.00
CA GLU A 338 -14.93 4.02 3.59
C GLU A 338 -15.94 3.68 4.71
N ALA A 339 -15.45 3.51 5.93
CA ALA A 339 -16.29 3.12 7.05
C ALA A 339 -17.38 4.16 7.36
N VAL A 340 -17.04 5.45 7.36
CA VAL A 340 -18.02 6.53 7.55
C VAL A 340 -19.01 6.57 6.40
N THR A 341 -18.55 6.48 5.16
CA THR A 341 -19.42 6.51 3.97
C THR A 341 -20.41 5.34 3.98
N ARG A 342 -19.95 4.14 4.34
CA ARG A 342 -20.80 2.93 4.44
C ARG A 342 -21.80 2.99 5.58
N SER A 343 -21.42 3.62 6.69
CA SER A 343 -22.29 3.75 7.88
C SER A 343 -23.29 4.90 7.76
N LYS A 344 -22.85 6.07 7.30
CA LYS A 344 -23.59 7.35 7.38
C LYS A 344 -23.83 8.04 6.06
N GLY A 345 -23.30 7.48 4.96
CA GLY A 345 -23.24 8.15 3.66
C GLY A 345 -22.04 9.11 3.54
N ALA A 346 -21.90 9.71 2.37
CA ALA A 346 -20.83 10.69 2.11
C ALA A 346 -21.12 11.99 2.87
N THR A 347 -20.40 12.20 3.96
CA THR A 347 -20.48 13.42 4.79
C THR A 347 -19.29 14.34 4.47
N PRO A 348 -19.38 15.65 4.79
CA PRO A 348 -18.24 16.56 4.61
C PRO A 348 -16.96 16.14 5.35
N GLU A 349 -17.08 15.34 6.39
CA GLU A 349 -15.93 14.82 7.15
C GLU A 349 -15.10 13.79 6.34
N VAL A 350 -15.69 13.19 5.31
CA VAL A 350 -15.02 12.18 4.45
C VAL A 350 -14.14 12.82 3.39
N TYR A 351 -14.47 14.06 2.99
CA TYR A 351 -13.74 14.86 2.01
C TYR A 351 -12.74 15.80 2.70
#